data_19a345d1f9236a158a69be7e08c54de6
#
_entry.id   19a345d1f9236a158a69be7e08c54de6
#
_cell.length_a   1.000
_cell.length_b   1.000
_cell.length_c   1.000
_cell.angle_alpha   90.00
_cell.angle_beta   90.00
_cell.angle_gamma   90.00
#
_symmetry.space_group_name_H-M   'P 1'
#
loop_
_entity.id
_entity.type
_entity.pdbx_description
1 polymer ?
#
loop_
_entity_poly.entity_id
_entity_poly.type
_entity_poly.pdbx_seq_one_letter_code
_entity_poly.pdbx_strand_id
1 'polypeptide(L)'
;PGQFMRAMFAEALEMPEELALDLPRVTLIGNVSLHIENHRGIINYSAQEVRLRVSEGYLIARGSGFKLRSISKTDVSLEGEINNLAIVLDADAPPDGPGGWLNSEDLAQLLR
;
A
#
# COMPACT_ATOMS: atom_id res chain seq x y z
N PRO A 1 4.92 -20.45 -6.46
CA PRO A 1 5.68 -19.64 -5.55
C PRO A 1 4.84 -18.79 -4.61
N GLY A 2 3.78 -18.13 -5.11
CA GLY A 2 2.97 -17.27 -4.28
C GLY A 2 2.32 -17.97 -3.11
N GLN A 3 1.75 -19.14 -3.33
CA GLN A 3 1.12 -19.89 -2.27
C GLN A 3 2.13 -20.43 -1.26
N PHE A 4 3.26 -20.89 -1.75
CA PHE A 4 4.34 -21.36 -0.90
C PHE A 4 4.86 -20.25 0.00
N MET A 5 5.08 -19.08 -0.55
CA MET A 5 5.55 -17.93 0.21
C MET A 5 4.53 -17.45 1.24
N ARG A 6 3.24 -17.48 0.90
CA ARG A 6 2.19 -17.12 1.85
C ARG A 6 2.13 -18.07 3.02
N ALA A 7 2.22 -19.37 2.74
CA ALA A 7 2.20 -20.37 3.81
C ALA A 7 3.42 -20.23 4.71
N MET A 8 4.60 -20.04 4.13
CA MET A 8 5.81 -19.79 4.91
C MET A 8 5.71 -18.53 5.75
N PHE A 9 5.16 -17.47 5.17
CA PHE A 9 5.03 -16.20 5.85
C PHE A 9 4.06 -16.31 7.03
N ALA A 10 2.91 -16.96 6.83
CA ALA A 10 1.94 -17.15 7.89
C ALA A 10 2.53 -18.01 9.01
N GLU A 11 3.24 -19.06 8.65
CA GLU A 11 3.89 -19.94 9.63
C GLU A 11 4.97 -19.21 10.40
N ALA A 12 5.81 -18.43 9.73
CA ALA A 12 6.88 -17.66 10.37
C ALA A 12 6.34 -16.62 11.32
N LEU A 13 5.17 -16.05 11.04
CA LEU A 13 4.52 -15.06 11.90
C LEU A 13 3.56 -15.67 12.89
N GLU A 14 3.44 -16.98 12.90
CA GLU A 14 2.49 -17.70 13.77
C GLU A 14 1.05 -17.21 13.60
N MET A 15 0.69 -16.88 12.36
CA MET A 15 -0.64 -16.35 12.01
C MET A 15 -1.45 -17.40 11.28
N PRO A 16 -2.77 -17.48 11.52
CA PRO A 16 -3.63 -18.31 10.68
C PRO A 16 -3.55 -17.87 9.22
N GLU A 17 -3.61 -18.86 8.34
CA GLU A 17 -3.52 -18.59 6.90
C GLU A 17 -4.62 -17.63 6.42
N GLU A 18 -5.81 -17.70 7.01
CA GLU A 18 -6.91 -16.81 6.68
C GLU A 18 -6.56 -15.34 6.94
N LEU A 19 -5.87 -15.07 8.03
CA LEU A 19 -5.42 -13.69 8.34
C LEU A 19 -4.35 -13.23 7.38
N ALA A 20 -3.42 -14.13 7.01
CA ALA A 20 -2.38 -13.79 6.05
C ALA A 20 -2.97 -13.49 4.67
N LEU A 21 -4.04 -14.18 4.29
CA LEU A 21 -4.72 -13.95 3.02
C LEU A 21 -5.52 -12.65 2.99
N ASP A 22 -5.86 -12.11 4.15
CA ASP A 22 -6.57 -10.84 4.23
C ASP A 22 -5.63 -9.64 4.11
N LEU A 23 -4.35 -9.85 4.18
CA LEU A 23 -3.37 -8.78 4.07
C LEU A 23 -3.19 -8.33 2.63
N PRO A 24 -2.84 -7.06 2.40
CA PRO A 24 -2.53 -6.63 1.05
C PRO A 24 -1.21 -7.24 0.58
N ARG A 25 -1.16 -7.58 -0.68
CA ARG A 25 0.06 -8.03 -1.31
C ARG A 25 0.57 -6.91 -2.21
N VAL A 26 1.78 -6.47 -1.96
CA VAL A 26 2.39 -5.35 -2.68
C VAL A 26 3.57 -5.88 -3.48
N THR A 27 3.54 -5.65 -4.78
CA THR A 27 4.63 -6.03 -5.68
C THR A 27 5.19 -4.77 -6.31
N LEU A 28 6.45 -4.52 -6.07
CA LEU A 28 7.16 -3.37 -6.62
C LEU A 28 8.23 -3.87 -7.59
N ILE A 29 8.19 -3.35 -8.80
CA ILE A 29 9.21 -3.69 -9.81
C ILE A 29 10.06 -2.44 -10.02
N GLY A 30 11.29 -2.48 -9.51
CA GLY A 30 12.14 -1.31 -9.48
C GLY A 30 11.41 -0.16 -8.81
N ASN A 31 11.52 1.03 -9.36
CA ASN A 31 10.75 2.20 -8.93
C ASN A 31 9.76 2.65 -10.01
N VAL A 32 9.32 1.73 -10.88
CA VAL A 32 8.52 2.10 -12.05
C VAL A 32 7.16 1.43 -12.11
N SER A 33 6.93 0.37 -11.36
CA SER A 33 5.66 -0.35 -11.42
C SER A 33 5.27 -0.84 -10.03
N LEU A 34 4.01 -0.66 -9.69
CA LEU A 34 3.45 -1.06 -8.41
C LEU A 34 2.14 -1.79 -8.62
N HIS A 35 2.05 -2.99 -8.09
CA HIS A 35 0.83 -3.78 -8.11
C HIS A 35 0.41 -4.09 -6.69
N ILE A 36 -0.84 -3.78 -6.37
CA ILE A 36 -1.37 -3.97 -5.02
C ILE A 36 -2.60 -4.86 -5.12
N GLU A 37 -2.55 -5.99 -4.42
CA GLU A 37 -3.67 -6.92 -4.33
C GLU A 37 -4.31 -6.79 -2.96
N ASN A 38 -5.61 -6.93 -2.94
CA ASN A 38 -6.40 -6.92 -1.71
C ASN A 38 -6.47 -5.57 -1.02
N HIS A 39 -6.57 -4.49 -1.82
CA HIS A 39 -6.88 -3.18 -1.27
C HIS A 39 -8.37 -3.11 -0.91
N ARG A 40 -8.73 -2.13 -0.11
CA ARG A 40 -10.09 -1.91 0.37
C ARG A 40 -10.72 -0.63 -0.20
N GLY A 41 -10.06 0.02 -1.10
CA GLY A 41 -10.55 1.22 -1.77
C GLY A 41 -9.44 2.22 -2.02
N ILE A 42 -9.69 3.09 -3.00
CA ILE A 42 -8.77 4.19 -3.31
C ILE A 42 -9.27 5.42 -2.57
N ILE A 43 -8.39 6.01 -1.76
CA ILE A 43 -8.72 7.21 -1.00
C ILE A 43 -8.37 8.46 -1.80
N ASN A 44 -7.22 8.43 -2.48
CA ASN A 44 -6.77 9.55 -3.28
C ASN A 44 -5.90 9.05 -4.43
N TYR A 45 -6.02 9.71 -5.58
CA TYR A 45 -5.18 9.43 -6.73
C TYR A 45 -4.84 10.73 -7.44
N SER A 46 -3.56 10.94 -7.67
CA SER A 46 -3.06 12.03 -8.50
C SER A 46 -1.80 11.56 -9.23
N ALA A 47 -1.26 12.41 -10.08
CA ALA A 47 -0.01 12.06 -10.78
C ALA A 47 1.18 11.94 -9.83
N GLN A 48 1.07 12.43 -8.62
CA GLN A 48 2.16 12.42 -7.64
C GLN A 48 1.90 11.56 -6.40
N GLU A 49 0.66 11.17 -6.16
CA GLU A 49 0.33 10.44 -4.94
C GLU A 49 -0.87 9.54 -5.14
N VAL A 50 -0.76 8.33 -4.61
CA VAL A 50 -1.87 7.39 -4.55
C VAL A 50 -1.99 6.90 -3.12
N ARG A 51 -3.20 6.99 -2.55
CA ARG A 51 -3.51 6.49 -1.21
C ARG A 51 -4.59 5.44 -1.30
N LEU A 52 -4.34 4.30 -0.69
CA LEU A 52 -5.29 3.20 -0.67
C LEU A 52 -5.58 2.79 0.76
N ARG A 53 -6.82 2.38 0.97
CA ARG A 53 -7.19 1.72 2.22
C ARG A 53 -6.80 0.24 2.10
N VAL A 54 -6.18 -0.31 3.13
CA VAL A 54 -5.89 -1.74 3.25
C VAL A 54 -6.45 -2.25 4.58
N SER A 55 -6.33 -3.54 4.85
CA SER A 55 -7.05 -4.17 5.97
C SER A 55 -6.77 -3.52 7.32
N GLU A 56 -5.56 -3.11 7.60
CA GLU A 56 -5.21 -2.58 8.92
C GLU A 56 -4.57 -1.20 8.87
N GLY A 57 -4.76 -0.48 7.76
CA GLY A 57 -4.17 0.82 7.63
C GLY A 57 -4.31 1.38 6.23
N TYR A 58 -3.28 2.09 5.82
CA TYR A 58 -3.25 2.80 4.56
C TYR A 58 -1.92 2.55 3.86
N LEU A 59 -1.98 2.45 2.55
CA LEU A 59 -0.79 2.39 1.72
C LEU A 59 -0.70 3.68 0.93
N ILE A 60 0.46 4.32 0.97
CA ILE A 60 0.68 5.61 0.32
C ILE A 60 1.90 5.48 -0.59
N ALA A 61 1.70 5.74 -1.87
CA ALA A 61 2.78 5.78 -2.85
C ALA A 61 2.94 7.21 -3.35
N ARG A 62 4.15 7.71 -3.39
CA ARG A 62 4.46 9.05 -3.88
C ARG A 62 5.57 9.02 -4.91
N GLY A 63 5.45 9.92 -5.86
CA GLY A 63 6.42 10.02 -6.94
C GLY A 63 5.96 11.01 -7.99
N SER A 64 6.09 10.63 -9.25
CA SER A 64 5.69 11.48 -10.36
C SER A 64 5.21 10.64 -11.53
N GLY A 65 4.34 11.24 -12.33
CA GLY A 65 3.86 10.62 -13.55
C GLY A 65 3.03 9.36 -13.34
N PHE A 66 2.35 9.23 -12.22
CA PHE A 66 1.56 8.05 -11.94
C PHE A 66 0.41 7.89 -12.91
N LYS A 67 0.28 6.68 -13.45
CA LYS A 67 -0.83 6.28 -14.31
C LYS A 67 -1.40 4.97 -13.82
N LEU A 68 -2.71 4.93 -13.62
CA LEU A 68 -3.39 3.68 -13.31
C LEU A 68 -3.44 2.83 -14.57
N ARG A 69 -2.93 1.60 -14.48
CA ARG A 69 -2.97 0.65 -15.59
C ARG A 69 -4.17 -0.26 -15.49
N SER A 70 -4.54 -0.63 -14.28
CA SER A 70 -5.74 -1.40 -14.04
C SER A 70 -6.25 -1.13 -12.64
N ILE A 71 -7.53 -1.29 -12.45
CA ILE A 71 -8.18 -1.16 -11.15
C ILE A 71 -9.38 -2.07 -11.08
N SER A 72 -9.53 -2.74 -9.95
CA SER A 72 -10.71 -3.52 -9.64
C SER A 72 -11.06 -3.28 -8.18
N LYS A 73 -12.09 -3.97 -7.68
CA LYS A 73 -12.47 -3.84 -6.28
C LYS A 73 -11.37 -4.25 -5.32
N THR A 74 -10.46 -5.11 -5.78
CA THR A 74 -9.42 -5.69 -4.91
C THR A 74 -8.01 -5.37 -5.36
N ASP A 75 -7.81 -5.05 -6.63
CA ASP A 75 -6.47 -4.92 -7.20
C ASP A 75 -6.28 -3.59 -7.89
N VAL A 76 -5.07 -3.06 -7.79
CA VAL A 76 -4.65 -1.84 -8.48
C VAL A 76 -3.26 -2.05 -9.05
N SER A 77 -3.06 -1.66 -10.30
CA SER A 77 -1.74 -1.59 -10.91
C SER A 77 -1.47 -0.18 -11.38
N LEU A 78 -0.32 0.34 -11.04
CA LEU A 78 0.09 1.66 -11.51
C LEU A 78 1.53 1.68 -11.98
N GLU A 79 1.83 2.62 -12.83
CA GLU A 79 3.16 2.87 -13.34
C GLU A 79 3.52 4.34 -13.14
N GLY A 80 4.81 4.61 -13.07
CA GLY A 80 5.32 5.96 -12.90
C GLY A 80 6.67 5.91 -12.21
N GLU A 81 7.15 7.05 -11.78
CA GLU A 81 8.35 7.11 -10.97
C GLU A 81 7.94 7.08 -9.50
N ILE A 82 8.30 6.01 -8.81
CA ILE A 82 7.93 5.80 -7.41
C ILE A 82 9.12 6.17 -6.54
N ASN A 83 8.95 7.21 -5.74
CA ASN A 83 10.00 7.68 -4.85
C ASN A 83 9.82 7.19 -3.42
N ASN A 84 8.58 7.02 -3.00
CA ASN A 84 8.26 6.62 -1.64
C ASN A 84 7.09 5.66 -1.63
N LEU A 85 7.17 4.68 -0.75
CA LEU A 85 6.08 3.75 -0.50
C LEU A 85 6.02 3.53 1.01
N ALA A 86 4.87 3.83 1.60
CA ALA A 86 4.68 3.72 3.03
C ALA A 86 3.41 2.97 3.35
N ILE A 87 3.45 2.18 4.41
CA ILE A 87 2.28 1.53 4.99
C ILE A 87 2.11 2.11 6.36
N VAL A 88 0.93 2.70 6.62
CA VAL A 88 0.62 3.34 7.89
C VAL A 88 -0.48 2.56 8.56
N LEU A 89 -0.22 2.04 9.74
CA LEU A 89 -1.18 1.23 10.47
C LEU A 89 -2.20 2.12 11.19
N ASP A 90 -3.42 1.63 11.33
CA ASP A 90 -4.48 2.36 12.01
C ASP A 90 -4.09 2.77 13.43
N ALA A 91 -3.32 1.93 14.12
CA ALA A 91 -2.87 2.21 15.48
C ALA A 91 -1.97 3.45 15.56
N ASP A 92 -1.32 3.81 14.45
CA ASP A 92 -0.41 4.95 14.38
C ASP A 92 -1.06 6.16 13.72
N ALA A 93 -2.31 6.03 13.27
CA ALA A 93 -3.01 7.11 12.59
C ALA A 93 -3.50 8.15 13.60
N PRO A 94 -3.39 9.45 13.29
CA PRO A 94 -3.94 10.48 14.15
C PRO A 94 -5.47 10.49 14.13
N PRO A 95 -6.11 11.11 15.14
CA PRO A 95 -7.58 11.06 15.29
C PRO A 95 -8.35 11.68 14.12
N ASP A 96 -7.77 12.58 13.38
CA ASP A 96 -8.46 13.24 12.27
C ASP A 96 -8.44 12.41 10.98
N GLY A 97 -7.87 11.22 11.03
CA GLY A 97 -7.97 10.27 9.93
C GLY A 97 -6.95 10.45 8.83
N PRO A 98 -7.06 9.64 7.75
CA PRO A 98 -5.99 9.54 6.76
C PRO A 98 -5.91 10.71 5.78
N GLY A 99 -6.99 11.46 5.63
CA GLY A 99 -7.04 12.49 4.60
C GLY A 99 -6.22 13.73 4.90
N GLY A 100 -5.92 13.96 6.16
CA GLY A 100 -5.34 15.23 6.57
C GLY A 100 -3.94 15.21 7.13
N TRP A 101 -3.38 14.07 7.47
CA TRP A 101 -2.20 14.11 8.32
C TRP A 101 -0.88 13.72 7.64
N LEU A 102 -0.90 13.02 6.55
CA LEU A 102 0.34 12.71 5.84
C LEU A 102 0.56 13.71 4.70
N ASN A 103 0.99 14.90 5.06
CA ASN A 103 1.47 15.87 4.09
C ASN A 103 2.93 15.55 3.72
N SER A 104 3.52 16.37 2.88
CA SER A 104 4.89 16.14 2.40
C SER A 104 5.92 16.14 3.53
N GLU A 105 5.74 16.99 4.53
CA GLU A 105 6.65 17.05 5.67
C GLU A 105 6.55 15.81 6.54
N ASP A 106 5.33 15.35 6.78
CA ASP A 106 5.10 14.17 7.61
C ASP A 106 5.71 12.93 6.96
N LEU A 107 5.52 12.79 5.65
CA LEU A 107 6.14 11.68 4.92
C LEU A 107 7.66 11.75 4.95
N ALA A 108 8.22 12.95 4.81
CA ALA A 108 9.67 13.12 4.86
C ALA A 108 10.23 12.71 6.23
N GLN A 109 9.51 13.01 7.29
CA GLN A 109 9.91 12.60 8.64
C GLN A 109 9.83 11.10 8.84
N LEU A 110 8.78 10.47 8.32
CA LEU A 110 8.63 9.01 8.42
C LEU A 110 9.72 8.26 7.67
N LEU A 111 10.24 8.84 6.61
CA LEU A 111 11.19 8.18 5.73
C LEU A 111 12.65 8.48 6.06
N ARG A 112 12.90 9.19 7.12
CA ARG A 112 14.28 9.46 7.56
C ARG A 112 14.90 8.30 8.31
#